data_6d325a8417732fb1ceca00a81811d86f
#
_entry.id   6d325a8417732fb1ceca00a81811d86f
#
_cell.length_a   1.000
_cell.length_b   1.000
_cell.length_c   1.000
_cell.angle_alpha   90.00
_cell.angle_beta   90.00
_cell.angle_gamma   90.00
#
_symmetry.space_group_name_H-M   'P 1'
#
loop_
_entity.id
_entity.type
_entity.pdbx_description
1 polymer ?
#
loop_
_entity_poly.entity_id
_entity_poly.type
_entity_poly.pdbx_seq_one_letter_code
_entity_poly.pdbx_strand_id
1 'polypeptide(L)'
;MSGSSQPAVNTPGSGSDSAASPRQVMNVAVLAESELGSEAQRERRKRILDATLAIASKGGYEAVQMRAVAERADVAVGTLYRYFPSKVHLLVSALGREFERIDAKTDRASLSGGTPYQRLNIMVSKLNRSMQRNPLLTEAMTRAFVFADASAAGEVDHVGKLMDSMFARAMSEGEPTEDQFHIARVISDVWLSNLLAWLTRRASATDVSKRLDLAMRLLIGDGEHPKI
;
A
#
# COMPACT_ATOMS: atom_id res chain seq x y z
N MET A 1 14.20 -62.19 53.64
CA MET A 1 13.01 -63.04 53.45
C MET A 1 11.96 -62.18 52.79
N SER A 2 11.59 -62.56 51.63
CA SER A 2 10.30 -62.35 50.92
C SER A 2 9.90 -60.90 50.67
N GLY A 3 9.82 -60.34 49.53
CA GLY A 3 9.33 -60.87 48.25
C GLY A 3 7.94 -60.32 47.98
N SER A 4 7.77 -59.55 46.92
CA SER A 4 6.60 -59.58 46.05
C SER A 4 6.37 -58.20 45.45
N SER A 5 6.78 -57.99 44.24
CA SER A 5 6.00 -57.91 42.99
C SER A 5 4.91 -56.87 42.94
N GLN A 6 5.16 -55.89 42.11
CA GLN A 6 4.17 -55.03 41.46
C GLN A 6 3.20 -55.78 40.58
N PRO A 7 2.04 -55.17 40.26
CA PRO A 7 1.89 -54.88 38.84
C PRO A 7 1.44 -53.41 38.55
N ALA A 8 1.83 -53.02 37.35
CA ALA A 8 1.54 -51.75 36.71
C ALA A 8 0.04 -51.58 36.41
N VAL A 9 -0.50 -50.38 36.68
CA VAL A 9 -1.78 -49.92 36.15
C VAL A 9 -1.57 -48.87 35.10
N ASN A 10 -1.99 -49.25 33.92
CA ASN A 10 -2.06 -48.41 32.72
C ASN A 10 -3.17 -47.36 32.87
N THR A 11 -2.85 -46.10 32.74
CA THR A 11 -3.86 -45.00 32.67
C THR A 11 -3.97 -44.53 31.23
N PRO A 12 -5.16 -44.43 30.63
CA PRO A 12 -5.32 -43.92 29.28
C PRO A 12 -5.21 -42.39 29.26
N GLY A 13 -4.55 -41.90 28.22
CA GLY A 13 -4.28 -40.49 27.97
C GLY A 13 -5.56 -39.67 27.83
N SER A 14 -5.58 -38.56 28.52
CA SER A 14 -6.56 -37.50 28.33
C SER A 14 -6.26 -36.79 26.99
N GLY A 15 -7.24 -36.88 26.10
CA GLY A 15 -7.29 -36.08 24.90
C GLY A 15 -7.35 -34.60 25.26
N SER A 16 -6.39 -33.86 24.78
CA SER A 16 -6.44 -32.39 24.79
C SER A 16 -7.44 -31.93 23.74
N ASP A 17 -8.60 -31.54 24.19
CA ASP A 17 -9.53 -30.72 23.42
C ASP A 17 -8.82 -29.44 23.04
N SER A 18 -8.37 -29.40 21.77
CA SER A 18 -7.92 -28.15 21.15
C SER A 18 -9.13 -27.28 20.92
N ALA A 19 -9.36 -26.34 21.84
CA ALA A 19 -10.34 -25.30 21.67
C ALA A 19 -10.05 -24.55 20.36
N ALA A 20 -10.99 -24.62 19.44
CA ALA A 20 -10.94 -23.89 18.19
C ALA A 20 -10.79 -22.38 18.48
N SER A 21 -9.69 -21.81 18.03
CA SER A 21 -9.44 -20.37 18.01
C SER A 21 -10.59 -19.63 17.35
N PRO A 22 -10.95 -18.43 17.85
CA PRO A 22 -12.02 -17.64 17.27
C PRO A 22 -11.72 -17.41 15.80
N ARG A 23 -12.74 -17.61 14.96
CA ARG A 23 -12.69 -17.35 13.52
C ARG A 23 -12.02 -16.00 13.27
N GLN A 24 -10.78 -16.02 12.81
CA GLN A 24 -10.19 -14.89 12.16
C GLN A 24 -11.14 -14.51 11.03
N VAL A 25 -11.78 -13.36 11.16
CA VAL A 25 -12.48 -12.71 10.07
C VAL A 25 -11.38 -12.47 9.03
N MET A 26 -11.34 -13.34 8.04
CA MET A 26 -10.37 -13.26 6.95
C MET A 26 -10.62 -11.92 6.26
N ASN A 27 -9.73 -10.97 6.49
CA ASN A 27 -9.73 -9.68 5.83
C ASN A 27 -9.43 -9.95 4.35
N VAL A 28 -10.48 -10.13 3.54
CA VAL A 28 -10.43 -10.56 2.14
C VAL A 28 -9.62 -9.60 1.26
N ALA A 29 -9.25 -8.47 1.81
CA ALA A 29 -8.71 -7.34 1.08
C ALA A 29 -7.18 -7.28 1.01
N VAL A 30 -6.46 -7.98 1.84
CA VAL A 30 -4.98 -7.92 1.90
C VAL A 30 -4.36 -9.31 1.72
N LEU A 31 -4.88 -10.08 0.79
CA LEU A 31 -4.08 -11.19 0.29
C LEU A 31 -3.02 -10.59 -0.63
N ALA A 32 -1.77 -10.63 -0.18
CA ALA A 32 -0.65 -10.40 -1.05
C ALA A 32 -0.83 -11.22 -2.34
N GLU A 33 -0.38 -10.70 -3.48
CA GLU A 33 -0.56 -11.37 -4.78
C GLU A 33 -0.07 -12.83 -4.77
N SER A 34 0.94 -13.14 -3.91
CA SER A 34 1.44 -14.49 -3.62
C SER A 34 0.44 -15.41 -2.89
N GLU A 35 -0.54 -14.87 -2.17
CA GLU A 35 -1.55 -15.61 -1.41
C GLU A 35 -2.81 -15.92 -2.23
N LEU A 36 -2.94 -15.29 -3.41
CA LEU A 36 -4.06 -15.53 -4.33
C LEU A 36 -3.90 -16.84 -5.12
N GLY A 37 -3.53 -17.91 -4.48
CA GLY A 37 -3.56 -19.33 -4.83
C GLY A 37 -3.35 -19.80 -6.27
N SER A 38 -3.73 -19.07 -7.31
CA SER A 38 -3.55 -19.50 -8.70
C SER A 38 -3.22 -18.34 -9.65
N GLU A 39 -2.45 -18.63 -10.68
CA GLU A 39 -2.14 -17.68 -11.77
C GLU A 39 -3.40 -17.07 -12.40
N ALA A 40 -4.44 -17.89 -12.58
CA ALA A 40 -5.73 -17.44 -13.07
C ALA A 40 -6.42 -16.40 -12.16
N GLN A 41 -6.24 -16.53 -10.84
CA GLN A 41 -6.77 -15.55 -9.87
C GLN A 41 -5.98 -14.26 -9.92
N ARG A 42 -4.64 -14.33 -9.99
CA ARG A 42 -3.77 -13.14 -10.14
C ARG A 42 -4.09 -12.38 -11.42
N GLU A 43 -4.23 -13.08 -12.55
CA GLU A 43 -4.56 -12.46 -13.82
C GLU A 43 -5.96 -11.82 -13.81
N ARG A 44 -6.93 -12.47 -13.17
CA ARG A 44 -8.28 -11.89 -13.00
C ARG A 44 -8.26 -10.63 -12.16
N ARG A 45 -7.54 -10.65 -11.02
CA ARG A 45 -7.35 -9.46 -10.16
C ARG A 45 -6.69 -8.33 -10.93
N LYS A 46 -5.66 -8.63 -11.72
CA LYS A 46 -4.98 -7.67 -12.59
C LYS A 46 -5.93 -7.03 -13.60
N ARG A 47 -6.73 -7.83 -14.34
CA ARG A 47 -7.71 -7.32 -15.31
C ARG A 47 -8.73 -6.38 -14.64
N ILE A 48 -9.22 -6.72 -13.46
CA ILE A 48 -10.15 -5.87 -12.70
C ILE A 48 -9.50 -4.51 -12.36
N LEU A 49 -8.27 -4.52 -11.86
CA LEU A 49 -7.55 -3.28 -11.54
C LEU A 49 -7.21 -2.47 -12.79
N ASP A 50 -6.84 -3.11 -13.91
CA ASP A 50 -6.61 -2.44 -15.19
C ASP A 50 -7.89 -1.75 -15.70
N ALA A 51 -9.03 -2.42 -15.61
CA ALA A 51 -10.33 -1.86 -15.98
C ALA A 51 -10.68 -0.65 -15.10
N THR A 52 -10.42 -0.75 -13.79
CA THR A 52 -10.65 0.34 -12.83
C THR A 52 -9.82 1.58 -13.15
N LEU A 53 -8.52 1.39 -13.37
CA LEU A 53 -7.61 2.49 -13.73
C LEU A 53 -8.04 3.15 -15.05
N ALA A 54 -8.45 2.35 -16.03
CA ALA A 54 -8.89 2.86 -17.34
C ALA A 54 -10.21 3.65 -17.26
N ILE A 55 -11.14 3.27 -16.38
CA ILE A 55 -12.40 4.00 -16.16
C ILE A 55 -12.10 5.28 -15.36
N ALA A 56 -11.37 5.17 -14.25
CA ALA A 56 -11.05 6.31 -13.40
C ALA A 56 -10.22 7.37 -14.13
N SER A 57 -9.31 6.96 -15.03
CA SER A 57 -8.48 7.90 -15.79
C SER A 57 -9.27 8.79 -16.76
N LYS A 58 -10.47 8.36 -17.17
CA LYS A 58 -11.33 9.08 -18.13
C LYS A 58 -12.45 9.86 -17.44
N GLY A 59 -13.02 9.32 -16.38
CA GLY A 59 -14.23 9.86 -15.76
C GLY A 59 -14.14 10.09 -14.23
N GLY A 60 -12.96 9.94 -13.63
CA GLY A 60 -12.75 10.17 -12.20
C GLY A 60 -13.50 9.18 -11.30
N TYR A 61 -13.66 9.57 -10.04
CA TYR A 61 -14.28 8.75 -9.00
C TYR A 61 -15.70 8.30 -9.33
N GLU A 62 -16.54 9.19 -9.86
CA GLU A 62 -17.96 8.91 -10.10
C GLU A 62 -18.19 7.93 -11.26
N ALA A 63 -17.28 7.91 -12.24
CA ALA A 63 -17.34 6.96 -13.34
C ALA A 63 -17.04 5.51 -12.93
N VAL A 64 -16.32 5.32 -11.83
CA VAL A 64 -16.00 3.97 -11.31
C VAL A 64 -17.24 3.38 -10.65
N GLN A 65 -17.96 2.57 -11.41
CA GLN A 65 -19.11 1.79 -10.95
C GLN A 65 -18.79 0.30 -11.03
N MET A 66 -19.15 -0.49 -10.01
CA MET A 66 -18.79 -1.90 -9.92
C MET A 66 -19.24 -2.71 -11.14
N ARG A 67 -20.44 -2.43 -11.68
CA ARG A 67 -20.96 -3.10 -12.89
C ARG A 67 -20.12 -2.75 -14.12
N ALA A 68 -19.80 -1.47 -14.32
CA ALA A 68 -18.98 -1.03 -15.47
C ALA A 68 -17.56 -1.61 -15.41
N VAL A 69 -16.99 -1.72 -14.20
CA VAL A 69 -15.68 -2.37 -14.01
C VAL A 69 -15.75 -3.86 -14.31
N ALA A 70 -16.78 -4.57 -13.83
CA ALA A 70 -16.96 -6.00 -14.08
C ALA A 70 -17.10 -6.30 -15.57
N GLU A 71 -17.94 -5.53 -16.28
CA GLU A 71 -18.13 -5.62 -17.73
C GLU A 71 -16.81 -5.39 -18.48
N ARG A 72 -16.09 -4.31 -18.15
CA ARG A 72 -14.81 -3.99 -18.81
C ARG A 72 -13.70 -5.00 -18.50
N ALA A 73 -13.71 -5.62 -17.32
CA ALA A 73 -12.75 -6.64 -16.92
C ALA A 73 -13.09 -8.04 -17.43
N ASP A 74 -14.24 -8.20 -18.07
CA ASP A 74 -14.80 -9.49 -18.50
C ASP A 74 -14.88 -10.48 -17.32
N VAL A 75 -15.59 -10.06 -16.25
CA VAL A 75 -15.87 -10.90 -15.08
C VAL A 75 -17.31 -10.74 -14.65
N ALA A 76 -17.89 -11.80 -14.05
CA ALA A 76 -19.20 -11.68 -13.42
C ALA A 76 -19.14 -10.68 -12.24
N VAL A 77 -20.20 -9.87 -12.07
CA VAL A 77 -20.30 -8.88 -11.00
C VAL A 77 -20.09 -9.52 -9.61
N GLY A 78 -20.67 -10.70 -9.38
CA GLY A 78 -20.46 -11.44 -8.12
C GLY A 78 -19.01 -11.87 -7.90
N THR A 79 -18.26 -12.13 -8.97
CA THR A 79 -16.83 -12.39 -8.91
C THR A 79 -16.07 -11.13 -8.50
N LEU A 80 -16.40 -9.98 -9.07
CA LEU A 80 -15.79 -8.70 -8.71
C LEU A 80 -15.98 -8.40 -7.22
N TYR A 81 -17.21 -8.53 -6.69
CA TYR A 81 -17.48 -8.28 -5.26
C TYR A 81 -16.73 -9.23 -4.32
N ARG A 82 -16.39 -10.43 -4.77
CA ARG A 82 -15.57 -11.36 -3.98
C ARG A 82 -14.12 -10.90 -3.87
N TYR A 83 -13.57 -10.21 -4.87
CA TYR A 83 -12.21 -9.62 -4.83
C TYR A 83 -12.18 -8.26 -4.13
N PHE A 84 -13.22 -7.46 -4.36
CA PHE A 84 -13.30 -6.08 -3.90
C PHE A 84 -14.73 -5.79 -3.42
N PRO A 85 -14.97 -5.80 -2.10
CA PRO A 85 -16.33 -5.65 -1.53
C PRO A 85 -17.03 -4.34 -1.90
N SER A 86 -16.26 -3.28 -2.20
CA SER A 86 -16.81 -1.98 -2.60
C SER A 86 -15.88 -1.23 -3.55
N LYS A 87 -16.38 -0.13 -4.10
CA LYS A 87 -15.61 0.82 -4.91
C LYS A 87 -14.39 1.38 -4.15
N VAL A 88 -14.49 1.55 -2.84
CA VAL A 88 -13.40 2.05 -2.00
C VAL A 88 -12.27 1.02 -1.97
N HIS A 89 -12.54 -0.25 -1.64
CA HIS A 89 -11.55 -1.33 -1.66
C HIS A 89 -10.85 -1.42 -3.02
N LEU A 90 -11.63 -1.31 -4.10
CA LEU A 90 -11.14 -1.40 -5.46
C LEU A 90 -10.18 -0.24 -5.80
N LEU A 91 -10.54 1.00 -5.49
CA LEU A 91 -9.73 2.18 -5.80
C LEU A 91 -8.50 2.30 -4.89
N VAL A 92 -8.60 1.92 -3.61
CA VAL A 92 -7.45 1.89 -2.70
C VAL A 92 -6.46 0.80 -3.13
N SER A 93 -6.94 -0.38 -3.52
CA SER A 93 -6.08 -1.42 -4.11
C SER A 93 -5.43 -0.98 -5.42
N ALA A 94 -6.15 -0.19 -6.24
CA ALA A 94 -5.58 0.38 -7.46
C ALA A 94 -4.47 1.41 -7.16
N LEU A 95 -4.60 2.20 -6.08
CA LEU A 95 -3.56 3.12 -5.61
C LEU A 95 -2.30 2.35 -5.17
N GLY A 96 -2.45 1.29 -4.37
CA GLY A 96 -1.34 0.43 -3.97
C GLY A 96 -0.58 -0.11 -5.18
N ARG A 97 -1.30 -0.63 -6.17
CA ARG A 97 -0.69 -1.12 -7.42
C ARG A 97 0.03 -0.02 -8.22
N GLU A 98 -0.46 1.21 -8.22
CA GLU A 98 0.25 2.32 -8.87
C GLU A 98 1.55 2.65 -8.13
N PHE A 99 1.57 2.57 -6.80
CA PHE A 99 2.80 2.74 -6.02
C PHE A 99 3.81 1.63 -6.29
N GLU A 100 3.39 0.35 -6.28
CA GLU A 100 4.22 -0.79 -6.66
C GLU A 100 4.82 -0.61 -8.06
N ARG A 101 4.01 -0.13 -9.01
CA ARG A 101 4.46 0.14 -10.39
C ARG A 101 5.49 1.26 -10.46
N ILE A 102 5.34 2.31 -9.66
CA ILE A 102 6.30 3.42 -9.59
C ILE A 102 7.61 2.93 -8.96
N ASP A 103 7.53 2.19 -7.87
CA ASP A 103 8.69 1.62 -7.18
C ASP A 103 9.47 0.66 -8.11
N ALA A 104 8.79 -0.28 -8.76
CA ALA A 104 9.39 -1.23 -9.68
C ALA A 104 10.04 -0.57 -10.91
N LYS A 105 9.51 0.56 -11.38
CA LYS A 105 10.08 1.36 -12.48
C LYS A 105 11.17 2.32 -12.03
N THR A 106 11.41 2.42 -10.74
CA THR A 106 12.49 3.25 -10.24
C THR A 106 13.79 2.47 -10.32
N ASP A 107 14.62 2.85 -11.28
CA ASP A 107 15.96 2.29 -11.40
C ASP A 107 16.77 2.61 -10.13
N ARG A 108 17.15 1.57 -9.40
CA ARG A 108 17.97 1.69 -8.18
C ARG A 108 19.33 2.28 -8.48
N ALA A 109 19.87 2.06 -9.67
CA ALA A 109 21.11 2.71 -10.09
C ALA A 109 20.95 4.24 -10.17
N SER A 110 19.76 4.73 -10.51
CA SER A 110 19.47 6.18 -10.50
C SER A 110 19.34 6.77 -9.08
N LEU A 111 19.21 5.93 -8.07
CA LEU A 111 19.21 6.28 -6.64
C LEU A 111 20.59 5.99 -6.00
N SER A 112 21.52 5.33 -6.71
CA SER A 112 22.86 5.04 -6.20
C SER A 112 23.72 6.31 -6.19
N GLY A 113 24.50 6.47 -5.12
CA GLY A 113 25.29 7.68 -4.89
C GLY A 113 24.46 8.85 -4.37
N GLY A 114 25.11 9.88 -3.93
CA GLY A 114 24.48 11.06 -3.35
C GLY A 114 24.03 10.86 -1.89
N THR A 115 23.47 11.92 -1.33
CA THR A 115 22.97 11.92 0.06
C THR A 115 21.60 11.24 0.16
N PRO A 116 21.18 10.78 1.35
CA PRO A 116 19.80 10.28 1.59
C PRO A 116 18.74 11.28 1.10
N TYR A 117 18.95 12.57 1.30
CA TYR A 117 18.09 13.62 0.82
C TYR A 117 17.97 13.62 -0.73
N GLN A 118 19.10 13.54 -1.45
CA GLN A 118 19.08 13.55 -2.92
C GLN A 118 18.31 12.35 -3.48
N ARG A 119 18.54 11.16 -2.93
CA ARG A 119 17.85 9.93 -3.32
C ARG A 119 16.35 10.00 -3.05
N LEU A 120 15.96 10.45 -1.86
CA LEU A 120 14.54 10.61 -1.51
C LEU A 120 13.85 11.67 -2.38
N ASN A 121 14.53 12.79 -2.66
CA ASN A 121 13.99 13.85 -3.52
C ASN A 121 13.73 13.34 -4.96
N ILE A 122 14.59 12.47 -5.50
CA ILE A 122 14.37 11.82 -6.79
C ILE A 122 13.09 10.96 -6.73
N MET A 123 12.91 10.13 -5.68
CA MET A 123 11.74 9.26 -5.51
C MET A 123 10.46 10.08 -5.38
N VAL A 124 10.43 11.07 -4.49
CA VAL A 124 9.28 11.96 -4.28
C VAL A 124 8.92 12.72 -5.57
N SER A 125 9.93 13.20 -6.32
CA SER A 125 9.72 13.86 -7.60
C SER A 125 9.13 12.93 -8.67
N LYS A 126 9.54 11.65 -8.71
CA LYS A 126 8.95 10.63 -9.60
C LYS A 126 7.51 10.35 -9.24
N LEU A 127 7.22 10.19 -7.95
CA LEU A 127 5.87 9.97 -7.44
C LEU A 127 4.95 11.16 -7.81
N ASN A 128 5.36 12.39 -7.51
CA ASN A 128 4.59 13.59 -7.84
C ASN A 128 4.28 13.68 -9.33
N ARG A 129 5.29 13.50 -10.19
CA ARG A 129 5.08 13.50 -11.65
C ARG A 129 4.12 12.43 -12.11
N SER A 130 4.16 11.24 -11.50
CA SER A 130 3.24 10.15 -11.85
C SER A 130 1.80 10.50 -11.47
N MET A 131 1.59 11.05 -10.27
CA MET A 131 0.26 11.47 -9.82
C MET A 131 -0.30 12.64 -10.65
N GLN A 132 0.54 13.58 -11.06
CA GLN A 132 0.14 14.75 -11.84
C GLN A 132 -0.22 14.45 -13.31
N ARG A 133 0.21 13.31 -13.85
CA ARG A 133 -0.08 12.94 -15.26
C ARG A 133 -1.57 12.74 -15.54
N ASN A 134 -2.31 12.26 -14.55
CA ASN A 134 -3.76 12.04 -14.69
C ASN A 134 -4.48 12.50 -13.43
N PRO A 135 -4.86 13.78 -13.34
CA PRO A 135 -5.52 14.33 -12.16
C PRO A 135 -6.84 13.65 -11.79
N LEU A 136 -7.63 13.20 -12.79
CA LEU A 136 -8.89 12.49 -12.56
C LEU A 136 -8.65 11.15 -11.87
N LEU A 137 -7.66 10.39 -12.33
CA LEU A 137 -7.28 9.12 -11.73
C LEU A 137 -6.75 9.33 -10.31
N THR A 138 -5.87 10.31 -10.13
CA THR A 138 -5.27 10.62 -8.83
C THR A 138 -6.34 11.07 -7.84
N GLU A 139 -7.27 11.94 -8.26
CA GLU A 139 -8.41 12.34 -7.42
C GLU A 139 -9.25 11.14 -7.00
N ALA A 140 -9.60 10.26 -7.95
CA ALA A 140 -10.43 9.10 -7.66
C ALA A 140 -9.80 8.16 -6.61
N MET A 141 -8.52 7.86 -6.75
CA MET A 141 -7.78 6.98 -5.82
C MET A 141 -7.57 7.66 -4.46
N THR A 142 -7.15 8.94 -4.46
CA THR A 142 -6.91 9.70 -3.23
C THR A 142 -8.21 9.91 -2.44
N ARG A 143 -9.32 10.22 -3.12
CA ARG A 143 -10.63 10.33 -2.50
C ARG A 143 -11.04 9.01 -1.81
N ALA A 144 -10.90 7.88 -2.50
CA ALA A 144 -11.19 6.58 -1.92
C ALA A 144 -10.32 6.29 -0.69
N PHE A 145 -9.03 6.62 -0.75
CA PHE A 145 -8.09 6.42 0.35
C PHE A 145 -8.43 7.28 1.58
N VAL A 146 -8.70 8.57 1.39
CA VAL A 146 -8.95 9.53 2.50
C VAL A 146 -10.30 9.28 3.17
N PHE A 147 -11.32 8.84 2.42
CA PHE A 147 -12.67 8.58 2.94
C PHE A 147 -12.95 7.08 3.15
N ALA A 148 -11.91 6.25 3.16
CA ALA A 148 -12.04 4.84 3.50
C ALA A 148 -12.49 4.67 4.96
N ASP A 149 -13.47 3.82 5.15
CA ASP A 149 -13.92 3.42 6.48
C ASP A 149 -13.15 2.20 7.01
N ALA A 150 -13.51 1.73 8.20
CA ALA A 150 -12.86 0.61 8.85
C ALA A 150 -12.91 -0.70 8.03
N SER A 151 -13.86 -0.84 7.10
CA SER A 151 -13.95 -2.05 6.25
C SER A 151 -12.77 -2.17 5.29
N ALA A 152 -12.20 -1.05 4.85
CA ALA A 152 -11.05 -0.99 3.94
C ALA A 152 -9.72 -0.68 4.67
N ALA A 153 -9.68 -0.81 6.00
CA ALA A 153 -8.49 -0.49 6.80
C ALA A 153 -7.25 -1.29 6.36
N GLY A 154 -7.45 -2.54 5.94
CA GLY A 154 -6.35 -3.40 5.47
C GLY A 154 -5.67 -2.87 4.21
N GLU A 155 -6.45 -2.40 3.22
CA GLU A 155 -5.92 -1.81 1.99
C GLU A 155 -5.26 -0.46 2.26
N VAL A 156 -5.85 0.36 3.13
CA VAL A 156 -5.27 1.64 3.55
C VAL A 156 -3.92 1.44 4.23
N ASP A 157 -3.84 0.50 5.18
CA ASP A 157 -2.61 0.13 5.86
C ASP A 157 -1.54 -0.40 4.88
N HIS A 158 -1.95 -1.24 3.94
CA HIS A 158 -1.06 -1.74 2.89
C HIS A 158 -0.47 -0.60 2.04
N VAL A 159 -1.29 0.34 1.59
CA VAL A 159 -0.84 1.52 0.82
C VAL A 159 0.13 2.37 1.64
N GLY A 160 -0.16 2.61 2.92
CA GLY A 160 0.73 3.34 3.83
C GLY A 160 2.09 2.66 3.95
N LYS A 161 2.11 1.36 4.22
CA LYS A 161 3.35 0.56 4.32
C LYS A 161 4.17 0.54 3.02
N LEU A 162 3.51 0.47 1.86
CA LEU A 162 4.17 0.56 0.56
C LEU A 162 4.90 1.90 0.42
N MET A 163 4.25 3.01 0.73
CA MET A 163 4.83 4.33 0.60
C MET A 163 5.97 4.55 1.60
N ASP A 164 5.79 4.17 2.86
CA ASP A 164 6.82 4.26 3.89
C ASP A 164 8.05 3.43 3.50
N SER A 165 7.85 2.19 3.01
CA SER A 165 8.93 1.32 2.54
C SER A 165 9.64 1.88 1.31
N MET A 166 8.91 2.48 0.38
CA MET A 166 9.47 3.10 -0.82
C MET A 166 10.38 4.28 -0.46
N PHE A 167 9.95 5.13 0.48
CA PHE A 167 10.73 6.28 0.93
C PHE A 167 11.92 5.86 1.81
N ALA A 168 11.74 4.92 2.74
CA ALA A 168 12.82 4.41 3.57
C ALA A 168 13.93 3.78 2.74
N ARG A 169 13.57 2.93 1.76
CA ARG A 169 14.54 2.34 0.82
C ARG A 169 15.23 3.38 -0.07
N ALA A 170 14.55 4.46 -0.42
CA ALA A 170 15.19 5.53 -1.19
C ALA A 170 16.28 6.25 -0.37
N MET A 171 16.11 6.38 0.95
CA MET A 171 17.10 6.99 1.83
C MET A 171 18.29 6.07 2.14
N SER A 172 18.10 4.75 2.07
CA SER A 172 19.11 3.77 2.47
C SER A 172 19.97 3.28 1.30
N GLU A 173 21.22 2.92 1.57
CA GLU A 173 22.10 2.18 0.64
C GLU A 173 22.01 0.66 0.85
N GLY A 174 21.46 0.22 1.99
CA GLY A 174 21.22 -1.17 2.36
C GLY A 174 19.80 -1.34 2.89
N GLU A 175 19.64 -2.17 3.92
CA GLU A 175 18.37 -2.30 4.62
C GLU A 175 18.05 -1.00 5.39
N PRO A 176 16.83 -0.48 5.28
CA PRO A 176 16.43 0.73 5.98
C PRO A 176 16.44 0.55 7.51
N THR A 177 16.88 1.57 8.24
CA THR A 177 16.82 1.62 9.70
C THR A 177 15.42 1.99 10.18
N GLU A 178 15.13 1.75 11.47
CA GLU A 178 13.88 2.16 12.11
C GLU A 178 13.65 3.67 12.03
N ASP A 179 14.70 4.48 12.25
CA ASP A 179 14.63 5.93 12.09
C ASP A 179 14.28 6.35 10.67
N GLN A 180 14.79 5.65 9.66
CA GLN A 180 14.42 5.91 8.26
C GLN A 180 12.95 5.59 7.97
N PHE A 181 12.39 4.56 8.60
CA PHE A 181 10.94 4.29 8.52
C PHE A 181 10.12 5.38 9.23
N HIS A 182 10.55 5.86 10.40
CA HIS A 182 9.89 6.97 11.10
C HIS A 182 9.89 8.25 10.25
N ILE A 183 11.03 8.60 9.68
CA ILE A 183 11.15 9.75 8.75
C ILE A 183 10.28 9.56 7.52
N ALA A 184 10.30 8.37 6.91
CA ALA A 184 9.47 8.03 5.77
C ALA A 184 7.99 8.24 6.08
N ARG A 185 7.52 7.80 7.25
CA ARG A 185 6.14 7.98 7.71
C ARG A 185 5.74 9.45 7.78
N VAL A 186 6.57 10.29 8.41
CA VAL A 186 6.30 11.74 8.50
C VAL A 186 6.25 12.37 7.11
N ILE A 187 7.18 12.00 6.22
CA ILE A 187 7.19 12.52 4.84
C ILE A 187 5.98 12.03 4.05
N SER A 188 5.50 10.81 4.28
CA SER A 188 4.28 10.27 3.69
C SER A 188 3.05 11.11 4.07
N ASP A 189 2.92 11.49 5.34
CA ASP A 189 1.83 12.33 5.83
C ASP A 189 1.90 13.75 5.23
N VAL A 190 3.10 14.36 5.18
CA VAL A 190 3.32 15.65 4.52
C VAL A 190 3.01 15.56 3.03
N TRP A 191 3.40 14.47 2.38
CA TRP A 191 3.12 14.24 0.95
C TRP A 191 1.62 14.17 0.69
N LEU A 192 0.87 13.39 1.46
CA LEU A 192 -0.58 13.26 1.32
C LEU A 192 -1.29 14.62 1.50
N SER A 193 -0.91 15.38 2.53
CA SER A 193 -1.45 16.72 2.77
C SER A 193 -1.22 17.67 1.58
N ASN A 194 -0.03 17.63 0.99
CA ASN A 194 0.31 18.44 -0.18
C ASN A 194 -0.37 17.94 -1.46
N LEU A 195 -0.54 16.64 -1.64
CA LEU A 195 -1.35 16.07 -2.73
C LEU A 195 -2.78 16.55 -2.67
N LEU A 196 -3.42 16.55 -1.49
CA LEU A 196 -4.76 17.09 -1.28
C LEU A 196 -4.84 18.59 -1.58
N ALA A 197 -3.83 19.37 -1.17
CA ALA A 197 -3.78 20.80 -1.46
C ALA A 197 -3.71 21.07 -2.98
N TRP A 198 -2.96 20.24 -3.72
CA TRP A 198 -2.88 20.32 -5.18
C TRP A 198 -4.20 19.91 -5.86
N LEU A 199 -4.78 18.76 -5.48
CA LEU A 199 -6.05 18.27 -6.04
C LEU A 199 -7.20 19.28 -5.81
N THR A 200 -7.21 19.95 -4.68
CA THR A 200 -8.20 20.98 -4.34
C THR A 200 -7.84 22.39 -4.82
N ARG A 201 -6.77 22.51 -5.64
CA ARG A 201 -6.29 23.78 -6.21
C ARG A 201 -5.89 24.85 -5.17
N ARG A 202 -5.58 24.44 -3.94
CA ARG A 202 -5.04 25.32 -2.87
C ARG A 202 -3.53 25.50 -2.95
N ALA A 203 -2.84 24.67 -3.75
CA ALA A 203 -1.42 24.76 -4.02
C ALA A 203 -1.13 24.40 -5.48
N SER A 204 -0.14 25.06 -6.07
CA SER A 204 0.39 24.67 -7.38
C SER A 204 1.32 23.45 -7.25
N ALA A 205 1.64 22.79 -8.36
CA ALA A 205 2.64 21.72 -8.38
C ALA A 205 4.03 22.20 -7.89
N THR A 206 4.37 23.45 -8.18
CA THR A 206 5.62 24.09 -7.71
C THR A 206 5.60 24.29 -6.20
N ASP A 207 4.47 24.75 -5.62
CA ASP A 207 4.33 24.92 -4.17
C ASP A 207 4.46 23.59 -3.43
N VAL A 208 3.82 22.53 -3.96
CA VAL A 208 3.94 21.16 -3.43
C VAL A 208 5.40 20.72 -3.42
N SER A 209 6.13 20.89 -4.53
CA SER A 209 7.54 20.52 -4.62
C SER A 209 8.40 21.27 -3.62
N LYS A 210 8.21 22.59 -3.47
CA LYS A 210 8.94 23.40 -2.47
C LYS A 210 8.68 23.00 -1.04
N ARG A 211 7.42 22.69 -0.69
CA ARG A 211 7.04 22.26 0.67
C ARG A 211 7.61 20.89 1.02
N LEU A 212 7.61 19.96 0.08
CA LEU A 212 8.19 18.64 0.27
C LEU A 212 9.73 18.72 0.37
N ASP A 213 10.35 19.53 -0.46
CA ASP A 213 11.78 19.81 -0.39
C ASP A 213 12.17 20.34 1.00
N LEU A 214 11.44 21.34 1.50
CA LEU A 214 11.66 21.88 2.84
C LEU A 214 11.51 20.82 3.93
N ALA A 215 10.44 20.01 3.88
CA ALA A 215 10.20 18.95 4.86
C ALA A 215 11.35 17.93 4.89
N MET A 216 11.83 17.50 3.72
CA MET A 216 12.96 16.58 3.61
C MET A 216 14.24 17.18 4.17
N ARG A 217 14.56 18.45 3.87
CA ARG A 217 15.74 19.15 4.42
C ARG A 217 15.70 19.24 5.94
N LEU A 218 14.53 19.58 6.51
CA LEU A 218 14.37 19.69 7.96
C LEU A 218 14.53 18.35 8.69
N LEU A 219 14.08 17.24 8.07
CA LEU A 219 14.10 15.93 8.72
C LEU A 219 15.43 15.19 8.58
N ILE A 220 16.07 15.29 7.43
CA ILE A 220 17.27 14.48 7.14
C ILE A 220 18.52 15.32 6.84
N GLY A 221 18.36 16.64 6.70
CA GLY A 221 19.46 17.51 6.21
C GLY A 221 19.71 17.32 4.72
N ASP A 222 20.30 18.30 4.09
CA ASP A 222 20.69 18.24 2.65
C ASP A 222 22.13 17.79 2.44
N GLY A 223 22.86 17.54 3.52
CA GLY A 223 24.29 17.22 3.51
C GLY A 223 25.20 18.45 3.43
N GLU A 224 24.63 19.65 3.22
CA GLU A 224 25.37 20.91 3.16
C GLU A 224 25.27 21.70 4.46
N HIS A 225 24.23 21.44 5.27
CA HIS A 225 24.01 22.09 6.55
C HIS A 225 23.85 21.06 7.68
N PRO A 226 24.45 21.29 8.88
CA PRO A 226 24.20 20.43 10.02
C PRO A 226 22.73 20.50 10.44
N LYS A 227 22.20 19.36 10.96
CA LYS A 227 20.86 19.32 11.58
C LYS A 227 20.81 20.37 12.70
N ILE A 228 19.74 21.19 12.71
CA ILE A 228 19.45 22.14 13.79
C ILE A 228 19.17 21.36 15.07
#